data_474bd8af57c354543cbfcb67f831c32d
#
_entry.id   474bd8af57c354543cbfcb67f831c32d
#
_cell.length_a   1.000
_cell.length_b   1.000
_cell.length_c   1.000
_cell.angle_alpha   90.00
_cell.angle_beta   90.00
_cell.angle_gamma   90.00
#
_symmetry.space_group_name_H-M   'P 1'
#
loop_
_entity.id
_entity.type
_entity.pdbx_description
1 polymer ?
#
loop_
_entity_poly.entity_id
_entity_poly.type
_entity_poly.pdbx_seq_one_letter_code
_entity_poly.pdbx_strand_id
1 'polypeptide(L)'
;DRCLPDVAINTLEAVRLFMFTEKTAFVIAADEGMIRYAVKKHFPDATDENKFNAGEAFANKYLEKLIQVPFRIPALGEVEACIYIMLLMVGSVLPDENENYKKLREEGLSRIRKPWNVESLTVDDVKEILGNDYEKSSKEVLIATQICHLLAQNTDGNPRKIKRFVNMLLSVSYTHLRAHETL
;
A
#
# COMPACT_ATOMS: atom_id res chain seq x y z
N ASP A 1 3.17 11.72 -7.71
CA ASP A 1 2.25 11.03 -8.63
C ASP A 1 1.17 11.93 -9.23
N ARG A 2 1.05 13.17 -8.74
CA ARG A 2 0.07 14.15 -9.22
C ARG A 2 0.69 15.30 -10.03
N CYS A 3 2.01 15.30 -10.17
CA CYS A 3 2.70 16.31 -10.94
C CYS A 3 2.67 16.00 -12.44
N LEU A 4 2.57 17.03 -13.27
CA LEU A 4 2.81 16.90 -14.69
C LEU A 4 4.28 16.48 -14.92
N PRO A 5 4.59 15.72 -15.98
CA PRO A 5 5.95 15.24 -16.25
C PRO A 5 7.02 16.33 -16.20
N ASP A 6 6.75 17.48 -16.82
CA ASP A 6 7.71 18.60 -16.85
C ASP A 6 7.92 19.22 -15.47
N VAL A 7 6.85 19.32 -14.65
CA VAL A 7 6.97 19.81 -13.27
C VAL A 7 7.77 18.83 -12.41
N ALA A 8 7.59 17.53 -12.61
CA ALA A 8 8.36 16.51 -11.91
C ALA A 8 9.86 16.62 -12.21
N ILE A 9 10.24 16.76 -13.50
CA ILE A 9 11.64 16.91 -13.90
C ILE A 9 12.22 18.22 -13.36
N ASN A 10 11.54 19.35 -13.51
CA ASN A 10 11.99 20.63 -12.99
C ASN A 10 12.20 20.60 -11.46
N THR A 11 11.33 19.90 -10.73
CA THR A 11 11.48 19.73 -9.28
C THR A 11 12.71 18.89 -8.95
N LEU A 12 12.94 17.80 -9.69
CA LEU A 12 14.12 16.96 -9.49
C LEU A 12 15.43 17.70 -9.83
N GLU A 13 15.44 18.49 -10.89
CA GLU A 13 16.61 19.34 -11.25
C GLU A 13 16.84 20.42 -10.18
N ALA A 14 15.79 21.03 -9.63
CA ALA A 14 15.92 21.97 -8.53
C ALA A 14 16.52 21.30 -7.28
N VAL A 15 16.03 20.13 -6.89
CA VAL A 15 16.60 19.36 -5.76
C VAL A 15 18.07 19.05 -6.01
N ARG A 16 18.44 18.68 -7.24
CA ARG A 16 19.83 18.40 -7.61
C ARG A 16 20.77 19.57 -7.35
N LEU A 17 20.34 20.81 -7.56
CA LEU A 17 21.15 22.01 -7.27
C LEU A 17 21.46 22.15 -5.78
N PHE A 18 20.57 21.68 -4.91
CA PHE A 18 20.74 21.74 -3.45
C PHE A 18 21.45 20.52 -2.86
N MET A 19 21.64 19.44 -3.64
CA MET A 19 22.28 18.21 -3.13
C MET A 19 23.75 18.38 -2.72
N PHE A 20 24.39 19.46 -3.14
CA PHE A 20 25.76 19.79 -2.75
C PHE A 20 25.84 20.65 -1.49
N THR A 21 24.71 20.96 -0.84
CA THR A 21 24.68 21.73 0.39
C THR A 21 25.16 20.83 1.55
N GLU A 22 26.16 21.29 2.28
CA GLU A 22 26.72 20.54 3.42
C GLU A 22 25.66 20.24 4.50
N LYS A 23 25.75 19.04 5.08
CA LYS A 23 24.88 18.58 6.17
C LYS A 23 23.38 18.52 5.81
N THR A 24 23.06 18.42 4.52
CA THR A 24 21.67 18.34 4.04
C THR A 24 21.41 16.96 3.41
N ALA A 25 20.27 16.36 3.72
CA ALA A 25 19.79 15.13 3.08
C ALA A 25 18.36 15.35 2.56
N PHE A 26 18.08 14.84 1.36
CA PHE A 26 16.77 14.90 0.74
C PHE A 26 16.17 13.50 0.69
N VAL A 27 14.91 13.37 1.12
CA VAL A 27 14.12 12.15 0.96
C VAL A 27 13.01 12.43 -0.04
N ILE A 28 13.07 11.75 -1.18
CA ILE A 28 12.12 11.93 -2.28
C ILE A 28 11.18 10.72 -2.31
N ALA A 29 9.90 10.93 -2.02
CA ALA A 29 8.87 9.92 -2.18
C ALA A 29 8.22 10.07 -3.56
N ALA A 30 8.43 9.10 -4.43
CA ALA A 30 7.95 9.16 -5.80
C ALA A 30 7.64 7.76 -6.37
N ASP A 31 6.81 7.72 -7.40
CA ASP A 31 6.61 6.53 -8.22
C ASP A 31 7.68 6.47 -9.30
N GLU A 32 8.51 5.44 -9.27
CA GLU A 32 9.63 5.26 -10.19
C GLU A 32 9.17 5.18 -11.66
N GLY A 33 8.04 4.52 -11.93
CA GLY A 33 7.48 4.41 -13.26
C GLY A 33 7.03 5.76 -13.83
N MET A 34 6.43 6.59 -12.98
CA MET A 34 6.03 7.96 -13.35
C MET A 34 7.23 8.86 -13.63
N ILE A 35 8.30 8.74 -12.83
CA ILE A 35 9.52 9.51 -13.09
C ILE A 35 10.18 9.05 -14.40
N ARG A 36 10.29 7.75 -14.65
CA ARG A 36 10.81 7.20 -15.92
C ARG A 36 10.01 7.71 -17.12
N TYR A 37 8.69 7.72 -17.01
CA TYR A 37 7.82 8.29 -18.03
C TYR A 37 8.08 9.78 -18.24
N ALA A 38 8.23 10.56 -17.16
CA ALA A 38 8.53 11.97 -17.21
C ALA A 38 9.88 12.25 -17.91
N VAL A 39 10.93 11.47 -17.57
CA VAL A 39 12.25 11.57 -18.22
C VAL A 39 12.16 11.30 -19.71
N LYS A 40 11.47 10.22 -20.13
CA LYS A 40 11.30 9.88 -21.54
C LYS A 40 10.58 10.99 -22.31
N LYS A 41 9.56 11.58 -21.71
CA LYS A 41 8.77 12.65 -22.32
C LYS A 41 9.54 13.96 -22.43
N HIS A 42 10.37 14.27 -21.42
CA HIS A 42 11.13 15.51 -21.37
C HIS A 42 12.37 15.49 -22.29
N PHE A 43 12.95 14.31 -22.52
CA PHE A 43 14.14 14.12 -23.37
C PHE A 43 13.86 13.18 -24.56
N PRO A 44 12.98 13.56 -25.50
CA PRO A 44 12.58 12.70 -26.61
C PRO A 44 13.78 12.31 -27.51
N ASP A 45 14.71 13.23 -27.76
CA ASP A 45 15.88 13.00 -28.62
C ASP A 45 16.89 12.00 -28.02
N ALA A 46 16.93 11.88 -26.69
CA ALA A 46 17.79 10.91 -25.99
C ALA A 46 17.18 9.49 -25.96
N THR A 47 15.94 9.35 -26.41
CA THR A 47 15.17 8.10 -26.38
C THR A 47 14.89 7.55 -27.78
N ASP A 48 15.82 7.77 -28.72
CA ASP A 48 15.70 7.42 -30.15
C ASP A 48 15.02 6.06 -30.35
N GLU A 49 13.83 6.07 -30.98
CA GLU A 49 12.92 4.91 -31.14
C GLU A 49 13.54 3.74 -31.92
N ASN A 50 14.65 4.01 -32.63
CA ASN A 50 15.36 2.99 -33.43
C ASN A 50 16.27 2.05 -32.63
N LYS A 51 16.44 2.26 -31.32
CA LYS A 51 17.16 1.35 -30.42
C LYS A 51 16.20 0.79 -29.38
N PHE A 52 15.82 -0.46 -29.54
CA PHE A 52 15.06 -1.22 -28.55
C PHE A 52 15.67 -0.99 -27.14
N ASN A 53 14.91 -0.40 -26.21
CA ASN A 53 15.30 -0.02 -24.84
C ASN A 53 16.21 1.21 -24.63
N ALA A 54 16.53 2.01 -25.63
CA ALA A 54 17.37 3.21 -25.42
C ALA A 54 16.75 4.20 -24.42
N GLY A 55 15.43 4.41 -24.50
CA GLY A 55 14.71 5.28 -23.58
C GLY A 55 14.66 4.78 -22.14
N GLU A 56 14.60 3.47 -21.93
CA GLU A 56 14.68 2.86 -20.59
C GLU A 56 16.09 2.99 -20.00
N ALA A 57 17.10 2.68 -20.81
CA ALA A 57 18.48 2.80 -20.38
C ALA A 57 18.85 4.26 -20.04
N PHE A 58 18.36 5.23 -20.81
CA PHE A 58 18.57 6.65 -20.52
C PHE A 58 17.87 7.06 -19.22
N ALA A 59 16.60 6.70 -19.03
CA ALA A 59 15.86 7.03 -17.82
C ALA A 59 16.51 6.41 -16.57
N ASN A 60 17.02 5.18 -16.66
CA ASN A 60 17.76 4.55 -15.56
C ASN A 60 19.03 5.33 -15.21
N LYS A 61 19.86 5.65 -16.22
CA LYS A 61 21.08 6.44 -16.01
C LYS A 61 20.80 7.82 -15.45
N TYR A 62 19.68 8.44 -15.84
CA TYR A 62 19.26 9.73 -15.31
C TYR A 62 18.92 9.62 -13.81
N LEU A 63 18.12 8.60 -13.44
CA LEU A 63 17.77 8.36 -12.04
C LEU A 63 18.98 7.99 -11.19
N GLU A 64 19.90 7.15 -11.68
CA GLU A 64 21.14 6.80 -10.98
C GLU A 64 22.01 8.00 -10.64
N LYS A 65 22.05 9.02 -11.51
CA LYS A 65 22.78 10.26 -11.26
C LYS A 65 22.11 11.17 -10.23
N LEU A 66 20.81 11.04 -10.09
CA LEU A 66 20.00 11.91 -9.22
C LEU A 66 19.79 11.30 -7.84
N ILE A 67 19.61 9.99 -7.75
CA ILE A 67 19.27 9.28 -6.53
C ILE A 67 20.46 8.45 -6.08
N GLN A 68 21.08 8.86 -4.98
CA GLN A 68 22.24 8.18 -4.42
C GLN A 68 21.88 6.85 -3.78
N VAL A 69 20.73 6.79 -3.08
CA VAL A 69 20.25 5.60 -2.37
C VAL A 69 18.80 5.35 -2.75
N PRO A 70 18.54 4.51 -3.77
CA PRO A 70 17.18 4.12 -4.11
C PRO A 70 16.66 3.10 -3.07
N PHE A 71 15.51 3.41 -2.46
CA PHE A 71 14.83 2.50 -1.55
C PHE A 71 13.41 2.23 -2.07
N ARG A 72 13.13 0.97 -2.35
CA ARG A 72 11.78 0.55 -2.74
C ARG A 72 11.05 0.03 -1.52
N ILE A 73 9.87 0.58 -1.26
CA ILE A 73 8.97 0.04 -0.25
C ILE A 73 8.44 -1.31 -0.77
N PRO A 74 8.72 -2.43 -0.09
CA PRO A 74 8.24 -3.73 -0.54
C PRO A 74 6.72 -3.81 -0.50
N ALA A 75 6.14 -4.62 -1.38
CA ALA A 75 4.75 -5.01 -1.27
C ALA A 75 4.53 -5.87 -0.02
N LEU A 76 3.31 -5.92 0.48
CA LEU A 76 2.95 -6.83 1.56
C LEU A 76 3.05 -8.28 1.07
N GLY A 77 3.65 -9.15 1.86
CA GLY A 77 3.55 -10.58 1.67
C GLY A 77 2.12 -11.07 1.90
N GLU A 78 1.86 -12.33 1.58
CA GLU A 78 0.50 -12.88 1.66
C GLU A 78 -0.05 -12.84 3.09
N VAL A 79 0.77 -13.17 4.08
CA VAL A 79 0.38 -13.19 5.49
C VAL A 79 0.17 -11.78 6.02
N GLU A 80 1.08 -10.84 5.72
CA GLU A 80 0.91 -9.43 6.09
C GLU A 80 -0.35 -8.81 5.45
N ALA A 81 -0.63 -9.18 4.20
CA ALA A 81 -1.85 -8.73 3.52
C ALA A 81 -3.10 -9.29 4.20
N CYS A 82 -3.10 -10.56 4.62
CA CYS A 82 -4.20 -11.17 5.37
C CYS A 82 -4.43 -10.47 6.72
N ILE A 83 -3.36 -10.19 7.48
CA ILE A 83 -3.45 -9.42 8.72
C ILE A 83 -4.03 -8.03 8.44
N TYR A 84 -3.55 -7.36 7.41
CA TYR A 84 -4.02 -6.02 7.04
C TYR A 84 -5.50 -6.01 6.66
N ILE A 85 -5.98 -7.00 5.89
CA ILE A 85 -7.39 -7.15 5.52
C ILE A 85 -8.24 -7.40 6.77
N MET A 86 -7.80 -8.28 7.66
CA MET A 86 -8.48 -8.56 8.93
C MET A 86 -8.67 -7.27 9.75
N LEU A 87 -7.61 -6.50 9.92
CA LEU A 87 -7.67 -5.23 10.66
C LEU A 87 -8.59 -4.20 10.00
N LEU A 88 -8.58 -4.10 8.66
CA LEU A 88 -9.48 -3.19 7.94
C LEU A 88 -10.96 -3.59 8.10
N MET A 89 -11.26 -4.89 8.02
CA MET A 89 -12.61 -5.39 8.14
C MET A 89 -13.15 -5.20 9.54
N VAL A 90 -12.41 -5.59 10.58
CA VAL A 90 -12.81 -5.39 11.99
C VAL A 90 -12.91 -3.90 12.33
N GLY A 91 -11.98 -3.08 11.86
CA GLY A 91 -11.98 -1.63 12.06
C GLY A 91 -13.12 -0.89 11.35
N SER A 92 -13.84 -1.54 10.42
CA SER A 92 -15.05 -0.95 9.82
C SER A 92 -16.25 -0.98 10.75
N VAL A 93 -16.24 -1.82 11.78
CA VAL A 93 -17.33 -2.01 12.74
C VAL A 93 -16.96 -1.49 14.13
N LEU A 94 -15.71 -1.70 14.54
CA LEU A 94 -15.22 -1.23 15.83
C LEU A 94 -14.47 0.10 15.67
N PRO A 95 -14.78 1.13 16.47
CA PRO A 95 -14.11 2.42 16.40
C PRO A 95 -12.64 2.30 16.84
N ASP A 96 -11.81 3.23 16.38
CA ASP A 96 -10.37 3.27 16.68
C ASP A 96 -10.08 3.43 18.19
N GLU A 97 -11.02 3.98 18.96
CA GLU A 97 -10.95 4.14 20.42
C GLU A 97 -11.22 2.85 21.20
N ASN A 98 -11.79 1.81 20.54
CA ASN A 98 -12.11 0.56 21.21
C ASN A 98 -10.82 -0.15 21.68
N GLU A 99 -10.76 -0.47 22.98
CA GLU A 99 -9.54 -1.02 23.61
C GLU A 99 -9.20 -2.44 23.08
N ASN A 100 -10.20 -3.27 22.80
CA ASN A 100 -9.96 -4.60 22.24
C ASN A 100 -9.48 -4.53 20.79
N TYR A 101 -10.01 -3.58 20.01
CA TYR A 101 -9.51 -3.34 18.65
C TYR A 101 -8.07 -2.81 18.64
N LYS A 102 -7.70 -1.94 19.59
CA LYS A 102 -6.30 -1.48 19.76
C LYS A 102 -5.37 -2.66 20.02
N LYS A 103 -5.77 -3.57 20.93
CA LYS A 103 -4.99 -4.80 21.21
C LYS A 103 -4.84 -5.68 19.97
N LEU A 104 -5.92 -5.87 19.21
CA LEU A 104 -5.88 -6.63 17.95
C LEU A 104 -4.91 -5.98 16.94
N ARG A 105 -4.94 -4.67 16.83
CA ARG A 105 -4.03 -3.92 15.94
C ARG A 105 -2.58 -4.04 16.39
N GLU A 106 -2.30 -3.95 17.68
CA GLU A 106 -0.96 -4.12 18.24
C GLU A 106 -0.42 -5.53 18.01
N GLU A 107 -1.25 -6.55 18.21
CA GLU A 107 -0.88 -7.94 17.93
C GLU A 107 -0.59 -8.16 16.45
N GLY A 108 -1.46 -7.69 15.55
CA GLY A 108 -1.25 -7.76 14.10
C GLY A 108 0.06 -7.06 13.68
N LEU A 109 0.33 -5.87 14.20
CA LEU A 109 1.58 -5.15 13.93
C LEU A 109 2.80 -5.85 14.51
N SER A 110 2.67 -6.47 15.69
CA SER A 110 3.75 -7.26 16.31
C SER A 110 4.14 -8.45 15.42
N ARG A 111 3.14 -9.14 14.85
CA ARG A 111 3.37 -10.27 13.92
C ARG A 111 4.06 -9.80 12.64
N ILE A 112 3.60 -8.73 12.02
CA ILE A 112 4.21 -8.15 10.81
C ILE A 112 5.67 -7.74 11.03
N ARG A 113 6.03 -7.26 12.22
CA ARG A 113 7.41 -6.86 12.56
C ARG A 113 8.39 -8.03 12.69
N LYS A 114 7.89 -9.25 12.71
CA LYS A 114 8.69 -10.48 12.81
C LYS A 114 8.54 -11.34 11.55
N PRO A 115 9.03 -10.90 10.39
CA PRO A 115 8.76 -11.54 9.09
C PRO A 115 9.29 -12.98 8.98
N TRP A 116 10.20 -13.40 9.88
CA TRP A 116 10.74 -14.76 9.95
C TRP A 116 9.84 -15.74 10.71
N ASN A 117 8.82 -15.25 11.38
CA ASN A 117 7.85 -16.05 12.15
C ASN A 117 6.45 -15.47 12.00
N VAL A 118 6.06 -15.16 10.75
CA VAL A 118 4.77 -14.53 10.50
C VAL A 118 3.70 -15.61 10.41
N GLU A 119 2.88 -15.66 11.46
CA GLU A 119 1.63 -16.40 11.46
C GLU A 119 0.47 -15.44 11.23
N SER A 120 -0.48 -15.83 10.39
CA SER A 120 -1.70 -15.06 10.16
C SER A 120 -2.51 -14.98 11.46
N LEU A 121 -3.33 -13.93 11.59
CA LEU A 121 -4.34 -13.87 12.64
C LEU A 121 -5.43 -14.89 12.32
N THR A 122 -5.57 -15.89 13.20
CA THR A 122 -6.64 -16.89 13.09
C THR A 122 -7.95 -16.32 13.65
N VAL A 123 -9.08 -16.98 13.33
CA VAL A 123 -10.38 -16.62 13.89
C VAL A 123 -10.38 -16.75 15.42
N ASP A 124 -9.68 -17.77 15.96
CA ASP A 124 -9.58 -17.99 17.39
C ASP A 124 -8.76 -16.92 18.09
N ASP A 125 -7.63 -16.49 17.51
CA ASP A 125 -6.85 -15.34 18.01
C ASP A 125 -7.71 -14.07 18.10
N VAL A 126 -8.45 -13.77 17.01
CA VAL A 126 -9.30 -12.59 16.96
C VAL A 126 -10.42 -12.66 17.98
N LYS A 127 -11.02 -13.84 18.17
CA LYS A 127 -12.08 -14.09 19.16
C LYS A 127 -11.56 -13.91 20.58
N GLU A 128 -10.38 -14.43 20.89
CA GLU A 128 -9.75 -14.29 22.20
C GLU A 128 -9.44 -12.83 22.51
N ILE A 129 -8.86 -12.09 21.54
CA ILE A 129 -8.46 -10.69 21.75
C ILE A 129 -9.67 -9.77 21.85
N LEU A 130 -10.69 -9.94 21.00
CA LEU A 130 -11.87 -9.07 20.98
C LEU A 130 -12.87 -9.39 22.12
N GLY A 131 -12.87 -10.62 22.63
CA GLY A 131 -13.78 -11.03 23.71
C GLY A 131 -15.24 -10.71 23.37
N ASN A 132 -15.91 -9.90 24.18
CA ASN A 132 -17.31 -9.54 23.99
C ASN A 132 -17.59 -8.71 22.72
N ASP A 133 -16.57 -8.01 22.17
CA ASP A 133 -16.73 -7.23 20.94
C ASP A 133 -16.67 -8.11 19.67
N TYR A 134 -16.27 -9.40 19.81
CA TYR A 134 -16.24 -10.34 18.69
C TYR A 134 -17.61 -10.52 18.02
N GLU A 135 -18.67 -10.61 18.79
CA GLU A 135 -20.05 -10.77 18.28
C GLU A 135 -20.40 -9.69 17.24
N LYS A 136 -19.99 -8.44 17.50
CA LYS A 136 -20.24 -7.30 16.59
C LYS A 136 -19.49 -7.40 15.27
N SER A 137 -18.32 -8.05 15.26
CA SER A 137 -17.42 -8.12 14.11
C SER A 137 -17.28 -9.52 13.51
N SER A 138 -18.04 -10.49 14.01
CA SER A 138 -17.95 -11.91 13.62
C SER A 138 -18.12 -12.14 12.11
N LYS A 139 -19.03 -11.41 11.48
CA LYS A 139 -19.27 -11.45 10.04
C LYS A 139 -18.07 -10.94 9.26
N GLU A 140 -17.49 -9.81 9.67
CA GLU A 140 -16.33 -9.19 9.05
C GLU A 140 -15.08 -10.07 9.18
N VAL A 141 -14.90 -10.69 10.34
CA VAL A 141 -13.83 -11.68 10.58
C VAL A 141 -13.95 -12.87 9.64
N LEU A 142 -15.14 -13.43 9.49
CA LEU A 142 -15.39 -14.56 8.61
C LEU A 142 -15.11 -14.18 7.14
N ILE A 143 -15.64 -13.06 6.68
CA ILE A 143 -15.40 -12.57 5.32
C ILE A 143 -13.89 -12.33 5.11
N ALA A 144 -13.21 -11.65 6.03
CA ALA A 144 -11.78 -11.40 5.94
C ALA A 144 -10.99 -12.70 5.76
N THR A 145 -11.28 -13.73 6.55
CA THR A 145 -10.61 -15.03 6.47
C THR A 145 -10.82 -15.71 5.11
N GLN A 146 -12.03 -15.59 4.54
CA GLN A 146 -12.34 -16.22 3.26
C GLN A 146 -11.68 -15.53 2.06
N ILE A 147 -11.55 -14.20 2.10
CA ILE A 147 -11.09 -13.44 0.94
C ILE A 147 -9.60 -13.08 0.98
N CYS A 148 -8.95 -13.17 2.15
CA CYS A 148 -7.61 -12.60 2.35
C CYS A 148 -6.56 -13.15 1.37
N HIS A 149 -6.49 -14.46 1.18
CA HIS A 149 -5.52 -15.08 0.26
C HIS A 149 -5.77 -14.67 -1.18
N LEU A 150 -7.03 -14.76 -1.63
CA LEU A 150 -7.40 -14.37 -2.99
C LEU A 150 -7.11 -12.89 -3.25
N LEU A 151 -7.41 -12.04 -2.28
CA LEU A 151 -7.21 -10.61 -2.41
C LEU A 151 -5.72 -10.23 -2.35
N ALA A 152 -4.94 -10.88 -1.50
CA ALA A 152 -3.49 -10.69 -1.45
C ALA A 152 -2.83 -10.99 -2.80
N GLN A 153 -3.17 -12.13 -3.42
CA GLN A 153 -2.65 -12.53 -4.72
C GLN A 153 -3.07 -11.58 -5.85
N ASN A 154 -4.36 -11.21 -5.92
CA ASN A 154 -4.87 -10.36 -7.01
C ASN A 154 -4.48 -8.88 -6.89
N THR A 155 -3.98 -8.45 -5.75
CA THR A 155 -3.54 -7.06 -5.53
C THR A 155 -2.03 -6.89 -5.53
N ASP A 156 -1.27 -7.96 -5.74
CA ASP A 156 0.20 -7.98 -5.65
C ASP A 156 0.69 -7.41 -4.32
N GLY A 157 -0.03 -7.65 -3.23
CA GLY A 157 0.26 -7.11 -1.90
C GLY A 157 0.25 -5.57 -1.81
N ASN A 158 -0.43 -4.88 -2.72
CA ASN A 158 -0.50 -3.42 -2.71
C ASN A 158 -1.56 -2.90 -1.71
N PRO A 159 -1.17 -2.21 -0.62
CA PRO A 159 -2.10 -1.79 0.43
C PRO A 159 -3.22 -0.85 -0.07
N ARG A 160 -2.93 0.00 -1.08
CA ARG A 160 -3.94 0.90 -1.65
C ARG A 160 -5.00 0.12 -2.44
N LYS A 161 -4.58 -0.87 -3.23
CA LYS A 161 -5.51 -1.75 -3.96
C LYS A 161 -6.37 -2.54 -2.97
N ILE A 162 -5.75 -3.12 -1.94
CA ILE A 162 -6.45 -3.87 -0.87
C ILE A 162 -7.50 -2.98 -0.21
N LYS A 163 -7.11 -1.80 0.29
CA LYS A 163 -8.04 -0.88 0.97
C LYS A 163 -9.20 -0.45 0.08
N ARG A 164 -8.95 -0.17 -1.20
CA ARG A 164 -10.02 0.17 -2.15
C ARG A 164 -11.01 -0.97 -2.33
N PHE A 165 -10.52 -2.20 -2.43
CA PHE A 165 -11.36 -3.38 -2.58
C PHE A 165 -12.19 -3.65 -1.33
N VAL A 166 -11.58 -3.59 -0.15
CA VAL A 166 -12.29 -3.73 1.14
C VAL A 166 -13.37 -2.66 1.28
N ASN A 167 -13.08 -1.39 0.98
CA ASN A 167 -14.08 -0.32 1.02
C ASN A 167 -15.24 -0.57 0.04
N MET A 168 -14.97 -1.12 -1.14
CA MET A 168 -16.02 -1.48 -2.10
C MET A 168 -16.89 -2.62 -1.56
N LEU A 169 -16.30 -3.66 -0.98
CA LEU A 169 -17.06 -4.75 -0.34
C LEU A 169 -17.95 -4.26 0.79
N LEU A 170 -17.41 -3.39 1.65
CA LEU A 170 -18.17 -2.81 2.76
C LEU A 170 -19.33 -1.97 2.25
N SER A 171 -19.14 -1.14 1.21
CA SER A 171 -20.22 -0.34 0.63
C SER A 171 -21.35 -1.19 0.06
N VAL A 172 -21.03 -2.29 -0.61
CA VAL A 172 -22.03 -3.25 -1.13
C VAL A 172 -22.79 -3.92 0.04
N SER A 173 -22.08 -4.33 1.08
CA SER A 173 -22.72 -4.95 2.27
C SER A 173 -23.70 -4.00 2.95
N TYR A 174 -23.35 -2.72 3.10
CA TYR A 174 -24.25 -1.71 3.68
C TYR A 174 -25.47 -1.41 2.82
N THR A 175 -25.33 -1.39 1.49
CA THR A 175 -26.48 -1.15 0.59
C THR A 175 -27.46 -2.31 0.58
N HIS A 176 -26.99 -3.56 0.65
CA HIS A 176 -27.83 -4.74 0.73
C HIS A 176 -28.61 -4.83 2.06
N LEU A 177 -27.98 -4.49 3.18
CA LEU A 177 -28.66 -4.50 4.48
C LEU A 177 -29.78 -3.45 4.55
N ARG A 178 -29.57 -2.25 4.04
CA ARG A 178 -30.60 -1.21 3.98
C ARG A 178 -31.80 -1.58 3.09
N ALA A 179 -31.58 -2.33 2.03
CA ALA A 179 -32.66 -2.77 1.15
C ALA A 179 -33.56 -3.82 1.80
N HIS A 180 -33.06 -4.57 2.78
CA HIS A 180 -33.85 -5.56 3.54
C HIS A 180 -34.58 -4.99 4.75
N GLU A 181 -34.17 -3.83 5.29
CA GLU A 181 -34.89 -3.16 6.39
C GLU A 181 -36.08 -2.29 5.92
N THR A 182 -36.23 -2.09 4.62
CA THR A 182 -37.31 -1.27 4.01
C THR A 182 -38.40 -2.09 3.35
N LEU A 183 -38.42 -3.40 3.54
CA LEU A 183 -39.50 -4.34 3.15
C LEU A 183 -40.16 -4.93 4.38
#